data_3f90056c8b06802d41d359b6a090432d
#
_entry.id   3f90056c8b06802d41d359b6a090432d
#
_cell.length_a   1.000
_cell.length_b   1.000
_cell.length_c   1.000
_cell.angle_alpha   90.00
_cell.angle_beta   90.00
_cell.angle_gamma   90.00
#
_symmetry.space_group_name_H-M   'P 1'
#
loop_
_entity.id
_entity.type
_entity.pdbx_description
1 polymer ?
#
loop_
_entity_poly.entity_id
_entity_poly.type
_entity_poly.pdbx_seq_one_letter_code
_entity_poly.pdbx_strand_id
1 'polypeptide(L)'
;MMDRAELLLICPVMARSIELWVNELRLTGLDERGGVAAIGRLDMQLADLGNVSLAGNYASIGFGAIDQRVLQRNREAITGFDVSGSIELNKFLPASWGIKLPLFAQYSTNFTTPEFDPFDLDIRLKDKLPTFPSL
;
A
#
# COMPACT_ATOMS: atom_id res chain seq x y z
N MET A 1 34.32 15.37 -9.62
CA MET A 1 34.02 15.91 -10.96
C MET A 1 32.98 16.99 -10.74
N MET A 2 33.39 18.25 -10.85
CA MET A 2 32.53 19.41 -10.56
C MET A 2 31.65 19.66 -11.79
N ASP A 3 30.37 19.65 -11.59
CA ASP A 3 29.40 19.96 -12.65
C ASP A 3 29.21 21.49 -12.71
N ARG A 4 29.37 22.05 -13.89
CA ARG A 4 29.29 23.50 -14.13
C ARG A 4 27.89 23.82 -14.62
N ALA A 5 27.04 24.34 -13.76
CA ALA A 5 25.72 24.80 -14.16
C ALA A 5 25.80 26.31 -14.52
N GLU A 6 25.69 26.64 -15.80
CA GLU A 6 25.51 28.02 -16.24
C GLU A 6 24.03 28.39 -16.24
N LEU A 7 23.63 29.24 -15.31
CA LEU A 7 22.29 29.83 -15.29
C LEU A 7 22.33 31.19 -16.01
N LEU A 8 21.82 31.25 -17.23
CA LEU A 8 21.63 32.47 -18.01
C LEU A 8 20.34 33.16 -17.56
N LEU A 9 20.41 34.16 -16.70
CA LEU A 9 19.30 35.01 -16.34
C LEU A 9 19.25 36.21 -17.32
N ILE A 10 18.31 36.14 -18.29
CA ILE A 10 18.09 37.24 -19.22
C ILE A 10 17.18 38.28 -18.56
N CYS A 11 17.79 39.33 -17.98
CA CYS A 11 17.06 40.52 -17.58
C CYS A 11 17.09 41.54 -18.75
N PRO A 12 15.96 42.17 -19.12
CA PRO A 12 15.86 42.96 -20.35
C PRO A 12 16.72 44.25 -20.38
N VAL A 13 17.46 44.55 -19.31
CA VAL A 13 18.27 45.78 -19.21
C VAL A 13 19.78 45.52 -19.09
N MET A 14 20.23 44.37 -18.62
CA MET A 14 21.67 44.00 -18.56
C MET A 14 21.80 42.48 -18.51
N ALA A 15 22.43 41.88 -19.52
CA ALA A 15 22.88 40.50 -19.45
C ALA A 15 24.09 40.42 -18.50
N ARG A 16 23.89 39.88 -17.31
CA ARG A 16 24.95 39.50 -16.39
C ARG A 16 25.08 37.98 -16.36
N SER A 17 26.27 37.50 -16.67
CA SER A 17 26.60 36.08 -16.42
C SER A 17 26.89 35.91 -14.94
N ILE A 18 26.13 35.04 -14.29
CA ILE A 18 26.35 34.66 -12.90
C ILE A 18 26.87 33.22 -12.91
N GLU A 19 28.07 32.99 -12.38
CA GLU A 19 28.61 31.68 -12.12
C GLU A 19 28.25 31.30 -10.67
N LEU A 20 27.42 30.24 -10.53
CA LEU A 20 27.04 29.71 -9.24
C LEU A 20 27.76 28.37 -9.00
N TRP A 21 28.61 28.36 -7.99
CA TRP A 21 29.28 27.13 -7.57
C TRP A 21 28.49 26.47 -6.45
N VAL A 22 27.88 25.30 -6.73
CA VAL A 22 27.15 24.53 -5.72
C VAL A 22 28.06 23.40 -5.25
N ASN A 23 28.51 23.47 -4.00
CA ASN A 23 29.40 22.48 -3.42
C ASN A 23 28.65 21.26 -2.87
N GLU A 24 27.44 21.47 -2.41
CA GLU A 24 26.64 20.37 -1.79
C GLU A 24 25.14 20.61 -2.02
N LEU A 25 24.46 19.58 -2.53
CA LEU A 25 23.02 19.55 -2.62
C LEU A 25 22.48 18.72 -1.45
N ARG A 26 21.80 19.35 -0.50
CA ARG A 26 21.12 18.66 0.61
C ARG A 26 19.62 18.71 0.41
N LEU A 27 19.02 17.56 0.45
CA LEU A 27 17.57 17.42 0.51
C LEU A 27 17.11 17.72 1.94
N THR A 28 16.30 18.78 2.10
CA THR A 28 15.69 19.16 3.40
C THR A 28 14.18 19.03 3.32
N GLY A 29 13.51 18.86 4.46
CA GLY A 29 12.05 18.76 4.50
C GLY A 29 11.53 17.37 4.14
N LEU A 30 12.31 16.32 4.43
CA LEU A 30 11.84 14.94 4.29
C LEU A 30 10.61 14.69 5.19
N ASP A 31 9.60 14.05 4.63
CA ASP A 31 8.44 13.62 5.40
C ASP A 31 8.84 12.41 6.26
N GLU A 32 9.01 12.64 7.55
CA GLU A 32 9.42 11.63 8.54
C GLU A 32 8.23 10.93 9.19
N ARG A 33 7.00 11.13 8.68
CA ARG A 33 5.82 10.49 9.24
C ARG A 33 5.98 8.98 9.20
N GLY A 34 5.85 8.36 10.37
CA GLY A 34 5.83 6.91 10.51
C GLY A 34 4.49 6.33 10.03
N GLY A 35 4.54 5.16 9.43
CA GLY A 35 3.36 4.40 9.06
C GLY A 35 3.00 3.35 10.12
N VAL A 36 1.76 2.88 10.07
CA VAL A 36 1.24 1.80 10.93
C VAL A 36 0.93 0.59 10.05
N ALA A 37 1.25 -0.60 10.53
CA ALA A 37 0.82 -1.83 9.90
C ALA A 37 0.13 -2.74 10.92
N ALA A 38 -0.85 -3.49 10.45
CA ALA A 38 -1.56 -4.50 11.22
C ALA A 38 -1.77 -5.75 10.38
N ILE A 39 -1.59 -6.90 11.01
CA ILE A 39 -1.89 -8.21 10.42
C ILE A 39 -2.74 -8.97 11.43
N GLY A 40 -3.84 -9.52 10.94
CA GLY A 40 -4.73 -10.37 11.71
C GLY A 40 -5.00 -11.67 10.96
N ARG A 41 -5.03 -12.78 11.70
CA ARG A 41 -5.42 -14.08 11.16
C ARG A 41 -6.31 -14.81 12.18
N LEU A 42 -7.36 -15.40 11.68
CA LEU A 42 -8.31 -16.19 12.44
C LEU A 42 -8.58 -17.49 11.72
N ASP A 43 -8.20 -18.59 12.33
CA ASP A 43 -8.47 -19.94 11.84
C ASP A 43 -9.50 -20.60 12.76
N MET A 44 -10.62 -21.05 12.18
CA MET A 44 -11.71 -21.70 12.88
C MET A 44 -11.93 -23.10 12.32
N GLN A 45 -11.94 -24.09 13.19
CA GLN A 45 -12.32 -25.44 12.84
C GLN A 45 -13.78 -25.69 13.28
N LEU A 46 -14.66 -25.93 12.33
CA LEU A 46 -16.07 -26.19 12.53
C LEU A 46 -16.27 -27.69 12.81
N ALA A 47 -15.72 -28.17 13.92
CA ALA A 47 -15.73 -29.57 14.28
C ALA A 47 -15.45 -30.48 13.07
N ASP A 48 -16.39 -31.38 12.74
CA ASP A 48 -16.30 -32.28 11.62
C ASP A 48 -16.85 -31.73 10.29
N LEU A 49 -17.36 -30.51 10.27
CA LEU A 49 -17.96 -29.90 9.07
C LEU A 49 -16.96 -29.28 8.13
N GLY A 50 -15.80 -28.84 8.67
CA GLY A 50 -14.78 -28.18 7.86
C GLY A 50 -13.96 -27.15 8.63
N ASN A 51 -13.23 -26.35 7.88
CA ASN A 51 -12.42 -25.27 8.42
C ASN A 51 -12.64 -23.96 7.65
N VAL A 52 -12.52 -22.85 8.36
CA VAL A 52 -12.60 -21.50 7.80
C VAL A 52 -11.41 -20.72 8.29
N SER A 53 -10.66 -20.10 7.38
CA SER A 53 -9.59 -19.17 7.70
C SER A 53 -9.89 -17.79 7.14
N LEU A 54 -9.66 -16.78 7.98
CA LEU A 54 -9.77 -15.37 7.67
C LEU A 54 -8.40 -14.75 7.90
N ALA A 55 -7.88 -14.01 6.94
CA ALA A 55 -6.67 -13.23 7.11
C ALA A 55 -6.89 -11.82 6.62
N GLY A 56 -6.31 -10.86 7.31
CA GLY A 56 -6.34 -9.46 6.91
C GLY A 56 -4.99 -8.82 7.18
N ASN A 57 -4.55 -7.98 6.27
CA ASN A 57 -3.34 -7.19 6.41
C ASN A 57 -3.61 -5.74 6.01
N TYR A 58 -3.03 -4.84 6.75
CA TYR A 58 -3.08 -3.41 6.51
C TYR A 58 -1.70 -2.81 6.70
N ALA A 59 -1.25 -2.00 5.77
CA ALA A 59 -0.06 -1.19 5.89
C ALA A 59 -0.34 0.21 5.38
N SER A 60 -0.11 1.22 6.22
CA SER A 60 -0.27 2.61 5.82
C SER A 60 0.97 3.16 5.11
N ILE A 61 0.79 4.29 4.44
CA ILE A 61 1.87 5.07 3.84
C ILE A 61 2.91 5.42 4.91
N GLY A 62 4.20 5.32 4.57
CA GLY A 62 5.30 5.59 5.49
C GLY A 62 5.71 4.40 6.37
N PHE A 63 5.01 3.26 6.26
CA PHE A 63 5.41 2.03 6.93
C PHE A 63 6.65 1.43 6.25
N GLY A 64 7.63 1.05 7.05
CA GLY A 64 8.86 0.40 6.59
C GLY A 64 9.62 -0.20 7.75
N ALA A 65 10.57 -1.07 7.46
CA ALA A 65 11.45 -1.64 8.47
C ALA A 65 12.33 -0.55 9.11
N ILE A 66 12.77 -0.78 10.35
CA ILE A 66 13.54 0.19 11.14
C ILE A 66 14.87 0.56 10.47
N ASP A 67 15.44 -0.34 9.72
CA ASP A 67 16.69 -0.19 8.96
C ASP A 67 16.51 0.52 7.61
N GLN A 68 15.27 0.69 7.15
CA GLN A 68 14.99 1.38 5.88
C GLN A 68 15.10 2.90 6.03
N ARG A 69 15.79 3.51 5.06
CA ARG A 69 15.84 4.97 4.96
C ARG A 69 14.44 5.53 4.66
N VAL A 70 14.18 6.76 5.12
CA VAL A 70 12.88 7.45 4.96
C VAL A 70 12.40 7.46 3.49
N LEU A 71 13.32 7.63 2.54
CA LEU A 71 13.01 7.62 1.10
C LEU A 71 12.67 6.25 0.52
N GLN A 72 12.97 5.16 1.24
CA GLN A 72 12.72 3.79 0.80
C GLN A 72 11.45 3.19 1.43
N ARG A 73 10.80 3.95 2.32
CA ARG A 73 9.55 3.51 2.96
C ARG A 73 8.42 3.47 1.95
N ASN A 74 7.44 2.65 2.26
CA ASN A 74 6.30 2.42 1.39
C ASN A 74 5.48 3.71 1.18
N ARG A 75 5.26 4.10 -0.07
CA ARG A 75 4.46 5.29 -0.44
C ARG A 75 3.02 4.94 -0.80
N GLU A 76 2.64 3.69 -0.60
CA GLU A 76 1.33 3.16 -0.92
C GLU A 76 0.70 2.57 0.34
N ALA A 77 -0.59 2.77 0.51
CA ALA A 77 -1.35 2.06 1.51
C ALA A 77 -1.82 0.73 0.92
N ILE A 78 -1.55 -0.35 1.61
CA ILE A 78 -1.91 -1.71 1.18
C ILE A 78 -2.94 -2.25 2.17
N THR A 79 -4.07 -2.73 1.65
CA THR A 79 -5.11 -3.39 2.43
C THR A 79 -5.45 -4.71 1.76
N GLY A 80 -5.18 -5.81 2.41
CA GLY A 80 -5.49 -7.14 1.93
C GLY A 80 -6.50 -7.85 2.82
N PHE A 81 -7.36 -8.62 2.22
CA PHE A 81 -8.33 -9.45 2.90
C PHE A 81 -8.47 -10.79 2.20
N ASP A 82 -8.26 -11.86 2.93
CA ASP A 82 -8.32 -13.24 2.44
C ASP A 82 -9.30 -14.04 3.28
N VAL A 83 -10.20 -14.73 2.61
CA VAL A 83 -11.15 -15.67 3.21
C VAL A 83 -11.02 -17.00 2.49
N SER A 84 -10.81 -18.07 3.20
CA SER A 84 -10.85 -19.41 2.64
C SER A 84 -11.61 -20.35 3.54
N GLY A 85 -12.33 -21.26 2.94
CA GLY A 85 -13.09 -22.25 3.68
C GLY A 85 -13.21 -23.58 2.93
N SER A 86 -13.19 -24.66 3.67
CA SER A 86 -13.54 -25.98 3.18
C SER A 86 -14.65 -26.57 4.04
N ILE A 87 -15.69 -27.09 3.40
CA ILE A 87 -16.86 -27.69 4.04
C ILE A 87 -17.11 -29.06 3.44
N GLU A 88 -17.28 -30.05 4.28
CA GLU A 88 -17.68 -31.41 3.87
C GLU A 88 -19.21 -31.55 3.86
N LEU A 89 -19.79 -31.42 2.67
CA LEU A 89 -21.25 -31.51 2.47
C LEU A 89 -21.79 -32.92 2.64
N ASN A 90 -20.95 -33.94 2.70
CA ASN A 90 -21.33 -35.32 2.89
C ASN A 90 -22.17 -35.55 4.17
N LYS A 91 -21.98 -34.69 5.20
CA LYS A 91 -22.71 -34.80 6.46
C LYS A 91 -24.18 -34.33 6.40
N PHE A 92 -24.52 -33.54 5.38
CA PHE A 92 -25.91 -33.13 5.12
C PHE A 92 -26.66 -34.10 4.24
N LEU A 93 -25.95 -35.08 3.65
CA LEU A 93 -26.54 -36.10 2.79
C LEU A 93 -26.74 -37.40 3.58
N PRO A 94 -27.83 -38.17 3.29
CA PRO A 94 -28.07 -39.45 3.95
C PRO A 94 -26.92 -40.41 3.60
N ALA A 95 -26.40 -41.09 4.63
CA ALA A 95 -25.25 -42.01 4.52
C ALA A 95 -25.43 -43.14 3.46
N SER A 96 -26.68 -43.44 3.08
CA SER A 96 -26.99 -44.42 2.05
C SER A 96 -26.49 -44.06 0.64
N TRP A 97 -26.17 -42.79 0.39
CA TRP A 97 -25.73 -42.36 -0.95
C TRP A 97 -24.23 -42.53 -1.17
N GLY A 98 -23.43 -42.70 -0.11
CA GLY A 98 -22.00 -42.92 -0.21
C GLY A 98 -21.20 -41.80 -0.92
N ILE A 99 -21.80 -40.63 -1.09
CA ILE A 99 -21.21 -39.50 -1.82
C ILE A 99 -20.35 -38.65 -0.86
N LYS A 100 -19.08 -38.50 -1.18
CA LYS A 100 -18.20 -37.55 -0.49
C LYS A 100 -18.07 -36.29 -1.35
N LEU A 101 -18.57 -35.16 -0.86
CA LEU A 101 -18.58 -33.89 -1.58
C LEU A 101 -17.86 -32.81 -0.77
N PRO A 102 -16.53 -32.70 -0.89
CA PRO A 102 -15.80 -31.58 -0.31
C PRO A 102 -16.03 -30.30 -1.15
N LEU A 103 -16.48 -29.24 -0.51
CA LEU A 103 -16.62 -27.91 -1.10
C LEU A 103 -15.48 -27.04 -0.58
N PHE A 104 -14.70 -26.44 -1.48
CA PHE A 104 -13.67 -25.47 -1.18
C PHE A 104 -14.05 -24.13 -1.81
N ALA A 105 -13.97 -23.05 -1.03
CA ALA A 105 -14.16 -21.70 -1.50
C ALA A 105 -13.02 -20.80 -0.97
N GLN A 106 -12.48 -19.95 -1.83
CA GLN A 106 -11.48 -18.96 -1.48
C GLN A 106 -11.80 -17.64 -2.15
N TYR A 107 -11.71 -16.57 -1.37
CA TYR A 107 -11.82 -15.21 -1.85
C TYR A 107 -10.64 -14.41 -1.32
N SER A 108 -9.88 -13.78 -2.21
CA SER A 108 -8.76 -12.93 -1.87
C SER A 108 -8.89 -11.61 -2.60
N THR A 109 -8.68 -10.51 -1.88
CA THR A 109 -8.68 -9.17 -2.46
C THR A 109 -7.56 -8.34 -1.86
N ASN A 110 -6.92 -7.55 -2.69
CA ASN A 110 -5.84 -6.67 -2.29
C ASN A 110 -6.04 -5.29 -2.93
N PHE A 111 -6.11 -4.27 -2.10
CA PHE A 111 -6.24 -2.88 -2.50
C PHE A 111 -4.94 -2.15 -2.23
N THR A 112 -4.37 -1.54 -3.26
CA THR A 112 -3.22 -0.67 -3.15
C THR A 112 -3.63 0.74 -3.51
N THR A 113 -3.46 1.66 -2.57
CA THR A 113 -3.81 3.07 -2.76
C THR A 113 -2.55 3.91 -2.70
N PRO A 114 -2.10 4.50 -3.83
CA PRO A 114 -0.94 5.38 -3.85
C PRO A 114 -1.23 6.69 -3.12
N GLU A 115 -0.19 7.34 -2.59
CA GLU A 115 -0.31 8.64 -1.92
C GLU A 115 -0.66 9.75 -2.90
N PHE A 116 -0.05 9.73 -4.08
CA PHE A 116 -0.21 10.73 -5.13
C PHE A 116 -0.96 10.16 -6.34
N ASP A 117 -1.66 11.03 -7.05
CA ASP A 117 -2.31 10.66 -8.31
C ASP A 117 -1.23 10.24 -9.35
N PRO A 118 -1.35 9.06 -9.98
CA PRO A 118 -0.40 8.62 -11.00
C PRO A 118 -0.31 9.55 -12.22
N PHE A 119 -1.33 10.38 -12.45
CA PHE A 119 -1.38 11.34 -13.55
C PHE A 119 -0.92 12.74 -13.16
N ASP A 120 -1.08 13.11 -11.87
CA ASP A 120 -0.73 14.41 -11.32
C ASP A 120 0.09 14.22 -10.03
N LEU A 121 1.41 14.10 -10.16
CA LEU A 121 2.31 13.80 -9.04
C LEU A 121 2.35 14.87 -7.94
N ASP A 122 1.82 16.06 -8.20
CA ASP A 122 1.74 17.17 -7.24
C ASP A 122 0.46 17.12 -6.38
N ILE A 123 -0.54 16.31 -6.77
CA ILE A 123 -1.84 16.25 -6.10
C ILE A 123 -1.93 14.95 -5.29
N ARG A 124 -2.21 15.08 -4.00
CA ARG A 124 -2.50 13.92 -3.16
C ARG A 124 -3.86 13.33 -3.54
N LEU A 125 -3.93 12.02 -3.65
CA LEU A 125 -5.17 11.33 -4.02
C LEU A 125 -6.34 11.65 -3.05
N LYS A 126 -6.05 11.92 -1.79
CA LYS A 126 -7.04 12.32 -0.77
C LYS A 126 -7.74 13.65 -1.09
N ASP A 127 -7.02 14.56 -1.74
CA ASP A 127 -7.56 15.91 -2.04
C ASP A 127 -8.45 15.89 -3.28
N LYS A 128 -8.30 14.88 -4.12
CA LYS A 128 -9.07 14.69 -5.36
C LYS A 128 -10.35 13.88 -5.15
N LEU A 129 -10.35 12.99 -4.14
CA LEU A 129 -11.54 12.20 -3.80
C LEU A 129 -12.49 13.07 -2.93
N PRO A 130 -13.76 13.25 -3.34
CA PRO A 130 -14.72 13.91 -2.48
C PRO A 130 -14.82 13.15 -1.17
N THR A 131 -14.63 13.87 -0.07
CA THR A 131 -14.75 13.33 1.28
C THR A 131 -16.11 12.66 1.41
N PHE A 132 -16.15 11.33 1.50
CA PHE A 132 -17.37 10.65 1.90
C PHE A 132 -17.73 11.16 3.30
N PRO A 133 -18.95 11.68 3.53
CA PRO A 133 -19.34 12.07 4.85
C PRO A 133 -19.26 10.86 5.76
N SER A 134 -18.46 10.97 6.81
CA SER A 134 -18.41 9.99 7.90
C SER A 134 -19.79 9.82 8.49
N LEU A 135 -20.35 8.63 8.37
CA LEU A 135 -21.53 8.19 9.13
C LEU A 135 -21.20 8.15 10.62
#